data_433548afbe2320f3dde43db38790fcdc
#
_entry.id   433548afbe2320f3dde43db38790fcdc
#
_cell.length_a   1.000
_cell.length_b   1.000
_cell.length_c   1.000
_cell.angle_alpha   90.00
_cell.angle_beta   90.00
_cell.angle_gamma   90.00
#
_symmetry.space_group_name_H-M   'P 1'
#
loop_
_entity.id
_entity.type
_entity.pdbx_description
1 polymer ?
#
loop_
_entity_poly.entity_id
_entity_poly.type
_entity_poly.pdbx_seq_one_letter_code
_entity_poly.pdbx_strand_id
1 'polypeptide(L)'
;MPEEIRIQNERITAEEYVDFLKRTDLGSQYPMERFPERIARLVESVPVSLAARNEDGLLVGALFGLTDFAYWLFVTDLGVDRDYERQGIGRRLMKAAHEAAGGEKDVAVYLVANENAVPFYERCGMERADDVMRYSRVEWTQFTV
;
A
#
# COMPACT_ATOMS: atom_id res chain seq x y z
N MET A 1 -25.45 -5.41 9.26
CA MET A 1 -24.44 -6.38 8.79
C MET A 1 -23.30 -5.63 8.15
N PRO A 2 -22.05 -5.89 8.55
CA PRO A 2 -20.92 -5.28 7.85
C PRO A 2 -20.86 -5.79 6.42
N GLU A 3 -20.47 -4.92 5.55
CA GLU A 3 -20.26 -5.24 4.15
C GLU A 3 -19.09 -6.18 3.99
N GLU A 4 -19.19 -7.16 3.10
CA GLU A 4 -18.09 -8.07 2.82
C GLU A 4 -17.04 -7.39 1.95
N ILE A 5 -15.79 -7.41 2.41
CA ILE A 5 -14.67 -6.86 1.68
C ILE A 5 -13.77 -8.02 1.24
N ARG A 6 -13.52 -8.11 -0.06
CA ARG A 6 -12.65 -9.15 -0.62
C ARG A 6 -11.26 -8.57 -0.89
N ILE A 7 -10.25 -9.31 -0.47
CA ILE A 7 -8.86 -8.97 -0.74
C ILE A 7 -8.31 -9.99 -1.73
N GLN A 8 -7.70 -9.49 -2.79
CA GLN A 8 -7.19 -10.36 -3.84
C GLN A 8 -5.94 -9.79 -4.49
N ASN A 9 -5.12 -10.69 -5.02
CA ASN A 9 -3.99 -10.33 -5.86
C ASN A 9 -4.53 -9.93 -7.23
N GLU A 10 -4.34 -8.68 -7.61
CA GLU A 10 -4.73 -8.23 -8.95
C GLU A 10 -3.94 -7.01 -9.36
N ARG A 11 -3.75 -6.85 -10.68
CA ARG A 11 -3.21 -5.62 -11.23
C ARG A 11 -4.33 -4.59 -11.30
N ILE A 12 -4.09 -3.45 -10.67
CA ILE A 12 -5.04 -2.34 -10.68
C ILE A 12 -4.67 -1.46 -11.87
N THR A 13 -5.64 -0.97 -12.64
CA THR A 13 -5.33 -0.07 -13.74
C THR A 13 -4.92 1.30 -13.20
N ALA A 14 -4.13 2.04 -13.98
CA ALA A 14 -3.72 3.38 -13.58
C ALA A 14 -4.93 4.28 -13.37
N GLU A 15 -5.93 4.20 -14.24
CA GLU A 15 -7.15 4.99 -14.13
C GLU A 15 -7.90 4.70 -12.83
N GLU A 16 -8.08 3.43 -12.51
CA GLU A 16 -8.77 3.05 -11.27
C GLU A 16 -7.98 3.46 -10.04
N TYR A 17 -6.66 3.31 -10.08
CA TYR A 17 -5.82 3.68 -8.95
C TYR A 17 -5.84 5.18 -8.69
N VAL A 18 -5.77 6.00 -9.75
CA VAL A 18 -5.85 7.46 -9.60
C VAL A 18 -7.19 7.88 -9.01
N ASP A 19 -8.29 7.26 -9.47
CA ASP A 19 -9.61 7.51 -8.89
C ASP A 19 -9.66 7.13 -7.42
N PHE A 20 -9.08 5.98 -7.06
CA PHE A 20 -8.97 5.54 -5.67
C PHE A 20 -8.18 6.54 -4.82
N LEU A 21 -7.08 7.07 -5.34
CA LEU A 21 -6.25 8.02 -4.60
C LEU A 21 -7.03 9.26 -4.17
N LYS A 22 -8.03 9.68 -4.96
CA LYS A 22 -8.87 10.82 -4.60
C LYS A 22 -9.71 10.57 -3.36
N ARG A 23 -9.91 9.31 -3.01
CA ARG A 23 -10.71 8.90 -1.85
C ARG A 23 -9.84 8.49 -0.66
N THR A 24 -8.53 8.71 -0.76
CA THR A 24 -7.56 8.37 0.28
C THR A 24 -6.65 9.55 0.57
N ASP A 25 -5.77 9.38 1.55
CA ASP A 25 -4.73 10.36 1.85
C ASP A 25 -3.41 10.05 1.13
N LEU A 26 -3.35 8.97 0.35
CA LEU A 26 -2.16 8.57 -0.39
C LEU A 26 -1.79 9.53 -1.52
N GLY A 27 -2.77 10.25 -2.06
CA GLY A 27 -2.52 11.14 -3.20
C GLY A 27 -1.48 12.22 -2.92
N SER A 28 -1.28 12.57 -1.65
CA SER A 28 -0.32 13.58 -1.27
C SER A 28 1.11 13.06 -1.12
N GLN A 29 1.33 11.76 -1.25
CA GLN A 29 2.68 11.19 -1.06
C GLN A 29 3.48 11.02 -2.35
N TYR A 30 2.88 11.29 -3.50
CA TYR A 30 3.59 11.14 -4.77
C TYR A 30 4.10 12.48 -5.29
N PRO A 31 5.34 12.52 -5.83
CA PRO A 31 5.79 13.72 -6.55
C PRO A 31 4.90 13.98 -7.76
N MET A 32 4.59 15.27 -8.01
CA MET A 32 3.74 15.66 -9.13
C MET A 32 4.42 15.46 -10.48
N GLU A 33 5.75 15.57 -10.53
CA GLU A 33 6.50 15.49 -11.77
C GLU A 33 6.29 14.15 -12.46
N ARG A 34 5.84 14.20 -13.71
CA ARG A 34 5.58 13.02 -14.56
C ARG A 34 4.68 11.99 -13.87
N PHE A 35 3.74 12.48 -13.05
CA PHE A 35 2.87 11.61 -12.27
C PHE A 35 2.12 10.58 -13.13
N PRO A 36 1.44 10.95 -14.24
CA PRO A 36 0.70 9.96 -15.01
C PRO A 36 1.56 8.83 -15.54
N GLU A 37 2.75 9.15 -16.05
CA GLU A 37 3.67 8.14 -16.60
C GLU A 37 4.20 7.22 -15.48
N ARG A 38 4.52 7.81 -14.34
CA ARG A 38 5.09 7.04 -13.22
C ARG A 38 4.06 6.14 -12.58
N ILE A 39 2.81 6.60 -12.45
CA ILE A 39 1.74 5.74 -11.93
C ILE A 39 1.44 4.59 -12.87
N ALA A 40 1.42 4.85 -14.18
CA ALA A 40 1.20 3.78 -15.16
C ALA A 40 2.28 2.70 -15.03
N ARG A 41 3.54 3.12 -14.88
CA ARG A 41 4.65 2.17 -14.70
C ARG A 41 4.54 1.41 -13.37
N LEU A 42 4.18 2.11 -12.31
CA LEU A 42 4.05 1.50 -10.98
C LEU A 42 3.02 0.37 -10.99
N VAL A 43 1.81 0.65 -11.44
CA VAL A 43 0.73 -0.36 -11.39
C VAL A 43 1.00 -1.55 -12.29
N GLU A 44 1.76 -1.35 -13.36
CA GLU A 44 2.10 -2.39 -14.31
C GLU A 44 3.21 -3.31 -13.81
N SER A 45 4.18 -2.77 -13.09
CA SER A 45 5.44 -3.48 -12.80
C SER A 45 5.62 -3.93 -11.35
N VAL A 46 4.88 -3.38 -10.39
CA VAL A 46 5.10 -3.70 -8.98
C VAL A 46 4.84 -5.19 -8.72
N PRO A 47 5.77 -5.90 -8.04
CA PRO A 47 5.62 -7.35 -7.85
C PRO A 47 4.47 -7.76 -6.94
N VAL A 48 4.18 -6.98 -5.88
CA VAL A 48 3.02 -7.26 -5.04
C VAL A 48 1.98 -6.18 -5.29
N SER A 49 0.80 -6.59 -5.72
CA SER A 49 -0.31 -5.69 -5.99
C SER A 49 -1.58 -6.34 -5.45
N LEU A 50 -2.14 -5.74 -4.40
CA LEU A 50 -3.31 -6.25 -3.73
C LEU A 50 -4.44 -5.23 -3.78
N ALA A 51 -5.65 -5.71 -4.00
CA ALA A 51 -6.84 -4.87 -4.02
C ALA A 51 -7.84 -5.37 -2.98
N ALA A 52 -8.45 -4.43 -2.27
CA ALA A 52 -9.61 -4.69 -1.43
C ALA A 52 -10.82 -4.09 -2.12
N ARG A 53 -11.85 -4.90 -2.36
CA ARG A 53 -13.05 -4.47 -3.05
C ARG A 53 -14.29 -4.74 -2.22
N ASN A 54 -15.25 -3.81 -2.30
CA ASN A 54 -16.53 -3.99 -1.65
C ASN A 54 -17.45 -4.89 -2.48
N GLU A 55 -18.69 -5.10 -2.03
CA GLU A 55 -19.66 -5.97 -2.70
C GLU A 55 -20.01 -5.50 -4.11
N ASP A 56 -19.90 -4.21 -4.39
CA ASP A 56 -20.17 -3.65 -5.71
C ASP A 56 -18.95 -3.62 -6.61
N GLY A 57 -17.82 -4.14 -6.13
CA GLY A 57 -16.58 -4.15 -6.89
C GLY A 57 -15.76 -2.87 -6.80
N LEU A 58 -16.19 -1.90 -5.98
CA LEU A 58 -15.44 -0.66 -5.81
C LEU A 58 -14.12 -0.94 -5.09
N LEU A 59 -13.04 -0.35 -5.60
CA LEU A 59 -11.72 -0.44 -4.95
C LEU A 59 -11.73 0.41 -3.70
N VAL A 60 -11.63 -0.22 -2.54
CA VAL A 60 -11.69 0.46 -1.24
C VAL A 60 -10.38 0.34 -0.45
N GLY A 61 -9.43 -0.43 -0.95
CA GLY A 61 -8.10 -0.53 -0.37
C GLY A 61 -7.11 -1.03 -1.40
N ALA A 62 -5.85 -0.65 -1.25
CA ALA A 62 -4.79 -1.09 -2.14
C ALA A 62 -3.46 -1.14 -1.40
N LEU A 63 -2.64 -2.12 -1.76
CA LEU A 63 -1.28 -2.24 -1.24
C LEU A 63 -0.34 -2.61 -2.38
N PHE A 64 0.78 -1.90 -2.47
CA PHE A 64 1.87 -2.25 -3.38
C PHE A 64 3.13 -2.56 -2.58
N GLY A 65 3.91 -3.51 -3.07
CA GLY A 65 5.15 -3.86 -2.41
C GLY A 65 6.20 -4.42 -3.36
N LEU A 66 7.45 -4.27 -2.95
CA LEU A 66 8.62 -4.80 -3.64
C LEU A 66 9.13 -6.02 -2.87
N THR A 67 9.42 -7.11 -3.55
CA THR A 67 9.85 -8.32 -2.88
C THR A 67 10.75 -9.18 -3.78
N ASP A 68 11.67 -9.90 -3.15
CA ASP A 68 12.44 -10.94 -3.81
C ASP A 68 11.79 -12.32 -3.68
N PHE A 69 10.64 -12.40 -3.01
CA PHE A 69 9.90 -13.63 -2.73
C PHE A 69 10.70 -14.66 -1.92
N ALA A 70 11.77 -14.23 -1.28
CA ALA A 70 12.66 -15.11 -0.52
C ALA A 70 12.93 -14.59 0.89
N TYR A 71 13.34 -13.32 1.00
CA TYR A 71 13.78 -12.75 2.27
C TYR A 71 13.14 -11.42 2.63
N TRP A 72 12.75 -10.60 1.65
CA TRP A 72 12.38 -9.21 1.90
C TRP A 72 11.07 -8.83 1.24
N LEU A 73 10.26 -8.06 1.95
CA LEU A 73 9.12 -7.36 1.39
C LEU A 73 9.21 -5.90 1.86
N PHE A 74 9.25 -4.97 0.91
CA PHE A 74 9.16 -3.56 1.22
C PHE A 74 7.81 -3.03 0.74
N VAL A 75 6.93 -2.66 1.69
CA VAL A 75 5.62 -2.11 1.35
C VAL A 75 5.82 -0.64 0.99
N THR A 76 5.48 -0.29 -0.24
CA THR A 76 5.66 1.06 -0.76
C THR A 76 4.41 1.92 -0.61
N ASP A 77 3.24 1.30 -0.71
CA ASP A 77 1.97 2.01 -0.69
C ASP A 77 0.91 1.17 0.02
N LEU A 78 0.19 1.79 0.93
CA LEU A 78 -0.96 1.19 1.58
C LEU A 78 -2.00 2.28 1.79
N GLY A 79 -3.16 2.11 1.21
CA GLY A 79 -4.24 3.07 1.34
C GLY A 79 -5.58 2.40 1.53
N VAL A 80 -6.48 3.09 2.23
CA VAL A 80 -7.86 2.66 2.43
C VAL A 80 -8.76 3.86 2.17
N ASP A 81 -9.85 3.64 1.45
CA ASP A 81 -10.87 4.65 1.20
C ASP A 81 -11.34 5.23 2.55
N ARG A 82 -11.47 6.55 2.64
CA ARG A 82 -11.84 7.24 3.88
C ARG A 82 -13.14 6.71 4.48
N ASP A 83 -14.07 6.32 3.63
CA ASP A 83 -15.37 5.79 4.09
C ASP A 83 -15.27 4.36 4.63
N TYR A 84 -14.12 3.71 4.46
CA TYR A 84 -13.92 2.33 4.86
C TYR A 84 -12.83 2.16 5.91
N GLU A 85 -12.36 3.26 6.49
CA GLU A 85 -11.36 3.21 7.54
C GLU A 85 -11.91 2.55 8.82
N ARG A 86 -11.01 2.05 9.65
CA ARG A 86 -11.32 1.45 10.96
C ARG A 86 -12.14 0.17 10.88
N GLN A 87 -12.07 -0.53 9.75
CA GLN A 87 -12.74 -1.82 9.55
C GLN A 87 -11.76 -2.98 9.40
N GLY A 88 -10.47 -2.73 9.67
CA GLY A 88 -9.44 -3.76 9.60
C GLY A 88 -8.94 -4.07 8.19
N ILE A 89 -9.31 -3.29 7.19
CA ILE A 89 -8.91 -3.54 5.80
C ILE A 89 -7.39 -3.41 5.63
N GLY A 90 -6.81 -2.35 6.18
CA GLY A 90 -5.36 -2.14 6.09
C GLY A 90 -4.56 -3.27 6.70
N ARG A 91 -5.00 -3.76 7.85
CA ARG A 91 -4.35 -4.89 8.53
C ARG A 91 -4.46 -6.17 7.71
N ARG A 92 -5.62 -6.42 7.12
CA ARG A 92 -5.83 -7.58 6.25
C ARG A 92 -4.94 -7.50 5.01
N LEU A 93 -4.78 -6.30 4.44
CA LEU A 93 -3.90 -6.09 3.30
C LEU A 93 -2.44 -6.37 3.66
N MET A 94 -1.99 -5.89 4.82
CA MET A 94 -0.62 -6.16 5.28
C MET A 94 -0.37 -7.66 5.45
N LYS A 95 -1.33 -8.36 6.04
CA LYS A 95 -1.21 -9.82 6.21
C LYS A 95 -1.18 -10.54 4.86
N ALA A 96 -2.06 -10.15 3.95
CA ALA A 96 -2.11 -10.76 2.62
C ALA A 96 -0.83 -10.49 1.83
N ALA A 97 -0.23 -9.31 1.97
CA ALA A 97 1.04 -8.99 1.33
C ALA A 97 2.18 -9.86 1.85
N HIS A 98 2.23 -10.06 3.16
CA HIS A 98 3.23 -10.90 3.78
C HIS A 98 3.13 -12.35 3.24
N GLU A 99 1.90 -12.88 3.19
CA GLU A 99 1.65 -14.20 2.63
C GLU A 99 2.05 -14.29 1.15
N ALA A 100 1.72 -13.26 0.38
CA ALA A 100 2.04 -13.23 -1.06
C ALA A 100 3.54 -13.22 -1.31
N ALA A 101 4.33 -12.63 -0.40
CA ALA A 101 5.78 -12.54 -0.54
C ALA A 101 6.52 -13.78 -0.02
N GLY A 102 5.84 -14.66 0.73
CA GLY A 102 6.47 -15.89 1.25
C GLY A 102 6.12 -16.23 2.69
N GLY A 103 5.46 -15.34 3.40
CA GLY A 103 4.98 -15.59 4.76
C GLY A 103 5.89 -15.09 5.87
N GLU A 104 5.33 -14.95 7.05
CA GLU A 104 6.02 -14.29 8.17
C GLU A 104 7.23 -15.05 8.71
N LYS A 105 7.31 -16.35 8.46
CA LYS A 105 8.47 -17.13 8.93
C LYS A 105 9.72 -16.88 8.09
N ASP A 106 9.54 -16.58 6.81
CA ASP A 106 10.63 -16.55 5.86
C ASP A 106 10.98 -15.15 5.36
N VAL A 107 10.03 -14.22 5.44
CA VAL A 107 10.18 -12.91 4.81
C VAL A 107 10.03 -11.80 5.85
N ALA A 108 11.01 -10.89 5.89
CA ALA A 108 10.96 -9.70 6.73
C ALA A 108 10.25 -8.56 5.98
N VAL A 109 9.36 -7.84 6.66
CA VAL A 109 8.65 -6.71 6.09
C VAL A 109 9.23 -5.40 6.58
N TYR A 110 9.53 -4.51 5.64
CA TYR A 110 10.00 -3.15 5.92
C TYR A 110 9.11 -2.14 5.21
N LEU A 111 9.01 -0.95 5.77
CA LEU A 111 8.34 0.17 5.12
C LEU A 111 8.81 1.48 5.72
N VAL A 112 8.49 2.58 5.04
CA VAL A 112 8.69 3.93 5.56
C VAL A 112 7.33 4.46 5.96
N ALA A 113 7.15 4.74 7.25
CA ALA A 113 5.88 5.22 7.78
C ALA A 113 6.00 6.69 8.20
N ASN A 114 4.99 7.49 7.88
CA ASN A 114 4.93 8.82 8.48
C ASN A 114 4.48 8.68 9.93
N GLU A 115 4.73 9.71 10.75
CA GLU A 115 4.45 9.65 12.19
C GLU A 115 2.99 9.31 12.50
N ASN A 116 2.06 9.80 11.70
CA ASN A 116 0.64 9.54 11.93
C ASN A 116 0.25 8.09 11.70
N ALA A 117 1.01 7.36 10.89
CA ALA A 117 0.73 5.97 10.56
C ALA A 117 1.44 4.98 11.48
N VAL A 118 2.44 5.42 12.24
CA VAL A 118 3.22 4.52 13.10
C VAL A 118 2.35 3.71 14.04
N PRO A 119 1.35 4.28 14.76
CA PRO A 119 0.52 3.46 15.65
C PRO A 119 -0.22 2.34 14.93
N PHE A 120 -0.65 2.58 13.68
CA PHE A 120 -1.29 1.54 12.89
C PHE A 120 -0.33 0.37 12.64
N TYR A 121 0.90 0.67 12.23
CA TYR A 121 1.87 -0.40 11.95
C TYR A 121 2.31 -1.13 13.20
N GLU A 122 2.39 -0.44 14.33
CA GLU A 122 2.66 -1.10 15.61
C GLU A 122 1.56 -2.09 15.96
N ARG A 123 0.30 -1.76 15.68
CA ARG A 123 -0.81 -2.70 15.90
C ARG A 123 -0.74 -3.90 14.94
N CYS A 124 -0.03 -3.76 13.83
CA CYS A 124 0.23 -4.88 12.91
C CYS A 124 1.42 -5.74 13.36
N GLY A 125 2.04 -5.40 14.50
CA GLY A 125 3.18 -6.16 15.00
C GLY A 125 4.53 -5.64 14.55
N MET A 126 4.58 -4.49 13.90
CA MET A 126 5.83 -3.90 13.45
C MET A 126 6.45 -3.03 14.53
N GLU A 127 7.75 -2.83 14.44
CA GLU A 127 8.50 -1.98 15.36
C GLU A 127 9.44 -1.07 14.56
N ARG A 128 9.86 0.02 15.18
CA ARG A 128 10.83 0.92 14.56
C ARG A 128 12.17 0.21 14.44
N ALA A 129 12.86 0.44 13.34
CA ALA A 129 14.17 -0.12 13.09
C ALA A 129 15.20 1.03 13.00
N ASP A 130 16.29 0.91 13.69
CA ASP A 130 17.34 1.92 13.72
C ASP A 130 18.55 1.60 12.82
N ASP A 131 18.50 0.47 12.14
CA ASP A 131 19.54 0.01 11.24
C ASP A 131 19.20 0.21 9.76
N VAL A 132 18.13 0.93 9.47
CA VAL A 132 17.72 1.23 8.09
C VAL A 132 18.34 2.55 7.65
N MET A 133 19.02 2.53 6.51
CA MET A 133 19.65 3.71 5.94
C MET A 133 18.95 4.10 4.64
N ARG A 134 18.95 5.40 4.35
CA ARG A 134 18.23 5.96 3.22
C ARG A 134 19.11 6.92 2.44
N TYR A 135 19.08 6.81 1.11
CA TYR A 135 19.61 7.82 0.20
C TYR A 135 18.45 8.23 -0.71
N SER A 136 18.01 9.48 -0.61
CA SER A 136 16.92 9.98 -1.42
C SER A 136 17.15 11.41 -1.85
N ARG A 137 17.05 11.65 -3.15
CA ARG A 137 17.03 12.98 -3.75
C ARG A 137 15.65 13.30 -4.32
N VAL A 138 14.67 12.44 -4.02
CA VAL A 138 13.30 12.64 -4.49
C VAL A 138 12.63 13.71 -3.65
N GLU A 139 12.04 14.70 -4.33
CA GLU A 139 11.27 15.74 -3.65
C GLU A 139 9.82 15.27 -3.53
N TRP A 140 9.45 14.91 -2.31
CA TRP A 140 8.09 14.48 -1.99
C TRP A 140 7.26 15.71 -1.68
N THR A 141 6.77 16.36 -2.73
CA THR A 141 5.98 17.60 -2.58
C THR A 141 4.51 17.27 -2.31
N GLN A 142 3.83 18.17 -1.63
CA GLN A 142 2.40 18.07 -1.41
C GLN A 142 1.69 18.13 -2.76
N PHE A 143 0.92 17.09 -3.04
CA PHE A 143 0.22 16.99 -4.31
C PHE A 143 -1.04 16.16 -4.09
N THR A 144 -2.19 16.69 -4.49
CA THR A 144 -3.47 15.99 -4.38
C THR A 144 -4.02 15.73 -5.78
N VAL A 145 -4.29 14.47 -6.05
CA VAL A 145 -4.89 14.09 -7.33
C VAL A 145 -6.34 14.52 -7.43
#